data_5eb043bd34f0e0e58257432f6f12070b
#
_entry.id   5eb043bd34f0e0e58257432f6f12070b
#
_cell.length_a   1.000
_cell.length_b   1.000
_cell.length_c   1.000
_cell.angle_alpha   90.00
_cell.angle_beta   90.00
_cell.angle_gamma   90.00
#
_symmetry.space_group_name_H-M   'P 1'
#
loop_
_entity.id
_entity.type
_entity.pdbx_description
1 polymer ?
#
loop_
_entity_poly.entity_id
_entity_poly.type
_entity_poly.pdbx_seq_one_letter_code
_entity_poly.pdbx_strand_id
1 'polypeptide(L)'
;MIAQNHCFTHYKQPVGNSCSFPIYNIFASRSINKSLMWNFDEVINRENSSCIKYDLREEVFGRADVIPMWVADMDFRTPSFITEALAGRLNHEILGYSYRPDAYYSSLTGWIEMRHGWKVQREWIEFSPGVVPALNMCTLAFTSPADEIIIQPPVYTPFHGAVIDHGRRLVFNNLLETDGGWVMDLEGLRKLITPATKMLILSNPHNPVGRAWRTEELEELAEICYEKGIVILSDEIHSDLIMPGNRHVPLASVSERAASITVTCMAPSKTFNLAGLSTSSMIIPDPLLMERYRKTLVGLHLHLGNIFGNVASEAAYTHGHGWVDELMQYIEGNVDLVTGFCRDHLPQIKPVRPEATYMIWLDCRSMGLDGAGLQEFFVEKAGVGMNEGSRFGPGGEGFMRMNLACPRSVVEKVLRQIESAIKA
;
A
#
# COMPACT_ATOMS: atom_id res chain seq x y z
N MET A 1 4.10 -13.40 45.86
CA MET A 1 5.53 -13.71 45.91
C MET A 1 5.79 -14.92 45.00
N ILE A 2 5.89 -14.75 43.70
CA ILE A 2 6.53 -15.70 42.78
C ILE A 2 7.10 -14.84 41.69
N ALA A 3 8.42 -14.77 41.65
CA ALA A 3 9.21 -14.11 40.62
C ALA A 3 9.16 -14.93 39.34
N GLN A 4 8.79 -14.32 38.23
CA GLN A 4 9.15 -14.80 36.90
C GLN A 4 9.97 -13.71 36.24
N ASN A 5 11.27 -13.81 36.47
CA ASN A 5 12.27 -13.02 35.79
C ASN A 5 12.73 -13.73 34.50
N HIS A 6 12.72 -12.96 33.44
CA HIS A 6 13.73 -12.87 32.37
C HIS A 6 14.34 -14.18 31.84
N CYS A 7 13.85 -14.59 30.69
CA CYS A 7 14.64 -15.42 29.79
C CYS A 7 14.38 -15.00 28.35
N PHE A 8 15.12 -14.01 27.86
CA PHE A 8 15.38 -13.75 26.43
C PHE A 8 16.25 -12.49 26.26
N THR A 9 17.42 -12.50 26.96
CA THR A 9 18.50 -11.60 26.58
C THR A 9 19.78 -12.42 26.45
N HIS A 10 20.44 -12.26 25.30
CA HIS A 10 21.78 -12.77 24.96
C HIS A 10 21.89 -14.24 24.53
N TYR A 11 21.46 -14.55 23.29
CA TYR A 11 22.15 -15.58 22.54
C TYR A 11 23.45 -14.98 21.98
N LYS A 12 24.55 -15.21 22.70
CA LYS A 12 25.90 -15.08 22.12
C LYS A 12 26.06 -16.19 21.09
N GLN A 13 26.38 -15.80 19.85
CA GLN A 13 26.77 -16.76 18.81
C GLN A 13 28.02 -17.52 19.21
N PRO A 14 28.08 -18.84 19.02
CA PRO A 14 29.36 -19.56 18.97
C PRO A 14 30.02 -19.22 17.66
N VAL A 15 31.23 -18.71 17.76
CA VAL A 15 32.17 -18.56 16.65
C VAL A 15 32.59 -19.95 16.19
N GLY A 16 32.36 -20.29 14.92
CA GLY A 16 33.03 -21.39 14.24
C GLY A 16 32.17 -22.61 13.95
N ASN A 17 31.57 -22.61 12.80
CA ASN A 17 31.64 -23.62 11.74
C ASN A 17 30.60 -23.27 10.67
N SER A 18 31.07 -22.84 9.54
CA SER A 18 30.28 -22.65 8.33
C SER A 18 29.78 -24.03 7.84
N CYS A 19 28.58 -24.38 8.25
CA CYS A 19 27.75 -25.30 7.49
C CYS A 19 27.19 -24.53 6.29
N SER A 20 27.99 -24.45 5.24
CA SER A 20 27.54 -24.16 3.90
C SER A 20 26.63 -25.30 3.46
N PHE A 21 25.30 -25.12 3.60
CA PHE A 21 24.37 -25.88 2.78
C PHE A 21 24.71 -25.53 1.33
N PRO A 22 24.88 -26.51 0.43
CA PRO A 22 25.05 -26.19 -0.97
C PRO A 22 23.73 -25.53 -1.42
N ILE A 23 23.76 -24.20 -1.58
CA ILE A 23 22.84 -23.51 -2.47
C ILE A 23 23.14 -24.14 -3.83
N TYR A 24 22.28 -25.07 -4.25
CA TYR A 24 22.34 -25.58 -5.60
C TYR A 24 22.24 -24.38 -6.53
N ASN A 25 23.37 -24.03 -7.11
CA ASN A 25 23.50 -23.09 -8.21
C ASN A 25 22.80 -23.71 -9.44
N ILE A 26 21.48 -23.80 -9.42
CA ILE A 26 20.65 -24.20 -10.56
C ILE A 26 20.60 -23.06 -11.60
N PHE A 27 21.18 -21.90 -11.30
CA PHE A 27 21.18 -20.74 -12.18
C PHE A 27 22.47 -20.50 -12.97
N ALA A 28 23.47 -21.41 -12.89
CA ALA A 28 24.66 -21.31 -13.73
C ALA A 28 24.46 -22.16 -15.00
N SER A 29 23.78 -21.63 -15.98
CA SER A 29 23.87 -21.83 -17.44
C SER A 29 22.50 -21.82 -18.13
N ARG A 30 21.76 -20.72 -18.02
CA ARG A 30 20.90 -20.30 -19.12
C ARG A 30 21.31 -18.88 -19.48
N SER A 31 21.99 -18.76 -20.63
CA SER A 31 22.09 -17.49 -21.33
C SER A 31 20.67 -16.88 -21.38
N ILE A 32 20.47 -15.79 -20.62
CA ILE A 32 19.22 -15.04 -20.61
C ILE A 32 19.09 -14.45 -22.02
N ASN A 33 18.39 -15.16 -22.89
CA ASN A 33 17.86 -14.60 -24.10
C ASN A 33 16.90 -13.45 -23.71
N LYS A 34 17.19 -12.27 -24.21
CA LYS A 34 16.31 -11.10 -24.16
C LYS A 34 14.87 -11.51 -24.44
N SER A 35 13.96 -11.04 -23.60
CA SER A 35 12.50 -11.07 -23.67
C SER A 35 11.83 -12.32 -23.10
N LEU A 36 11.74 -12.40 -21.79
CA LEU A 36 10.53 -12.89 -21.17
C LEU A 36 9.78 -11.64 -20.67
N MET A 37 9.06 -10.99 -21.55
CA MET A 37 8.02 -10.04 -21.17
C MET A 37 7.00 -10.80 -20.34
N TRP A 38 6.70 -10.32 -19.12
CA TRP A 38 5.59 -10.86 -18.34
C TRP A 38 4.28 -10.63 -19.09
N ASN A 39 3.42 -11.66 -19.12
CA ASN A 39 2.15 -11.57 -19.81
C ASN A 39 1.08 -10.96 -18.88
N PHE A 40 0.87 -9.66 -18.97
CA PHE A 40 -0.20 -8.95 -18.25
C PHE A 40 -1.56 -8.98 -18.97
N ASP A 41 -1.64 -9.51 -20.19
CA ASP A 41 -2.91 -9.63 -20.94
C ASP A 41 -3.66 -10.94 -20.63
N GLU A 42 -3.07 -11.85 -19.86
CA GLU A 42 -3.70 -13.10 -19.49
C GLU A 42 -4.89 -12.86 -18.55
N VAL A 43 -6.09 -13.25 -18.97
CA VAL A 43 -7.28 -13.23 -18.11
C VAL A 43 -7.31 -14.50 -17.26
N ILE A 44 -7.11 -14.33 -15.96
CA ILE A 44 -7.08 -15.44 -14.99
C ILE A 44 -8.44 -15.50 -14.29
N ASN A 45 -9.07 -16.68 -14.31
CA ASN A 45 -10.28 -16.90 -13.52
C ASN A 45 -9.93 -16.96 -12.03
N ARG A 46 -10.52 -16.05 -11.24
CA ARG A 46 -10.33 -15.96 -9.79
C ARG A 46 -11.58 -16.34 -8.99
N GLU A 47 -12.65 -16.77 -9.67
CA GLU A 47 -13.88 -17.24 -9.00
C GLU A 47 -13.63 -18.56 -8.28
N ASN A 48 -14.30 -18.74 -7.15
CA ASN A 48 -14.19 -19.94 -6.29
C ASN A 48 -12.75 -20.20 -5.77
N SER A 49 -11.96 -19.13 -5.62
CA SER A 49 -10.60 -19.19 -5.06
C SER A 49 -10.50 -18.59 -3.65
N SER A 50 -11.63 -18.32 -3.00
CA SER A 50 -11.74 -17.59 -1.75
C SER A 50 -11.21 -16.13 -1.87
N CYS A 51 -11.33 -15.57 -3.06
CA CYS A 51 -10.88 -14.24 -3.39
C CYS A 51 -11.95 -13.19 -3.03
N ILE A 52 -11.65 -12.30 -2.09
CA ILE A 52 -12.57 -11.22 -1.69
C ILE A 52 -13.10 -10.44 -2.91
N LYS A 53 -12.22 -10.10 -3.86
CA LYS A 53 -12.56 -9.28 -5.03
C LYS A 53 -13.65 -9.91 -5.91
N TYR A 54 -13.62 -11.24 -6.07
CA TYR A 54 -14.52 -11.96 -6.96
C TYR A 54 -15.63 -12.70 -6.22
N ASP A 55 -15.31 -13.39 -5.13
CA ASP A 55 -16.25 -14.30 -4.49
C ASP A 55 -17.24 -13.59 -3.56
N LEU A 56 -16.94 -12.34 -3.12
CA LEU A 56 -17.85 -11.53 -2.30
C LEU A 56 -18.63 -10.46 -3.10
N ARG A 57 -18.69 -10.56 -4.44
CA ARG A 57 -19.39 -9.58 -5.29
C ARG A 57 -20.88 -9.47 -4.94
N GLU A 58 -21.55 -10.59 -4.73
CA GLU A 58 -22.98 -10.61 -4.37
C GLU A 58 -23.23 -9.99 -3.00
N GLU A 59 -22.36 -10.26 -2.01
CA GLU A 59 -22.48 -9.67 -0.68
C GLU A 59 -22.27 -8.15 -0.69
N VAL A 60 -21.30 -7.68 -1.49
CA VAL A 60 -20.90 -6.26 -1.50
C VAL A 60 -21.77 -5.41 -2.43
N PHE A 61 -22.15 -5.94 -3.57
CA PHE A 61 -22.84 -5.21 -4.64
C PHE A 61 -24.28 -5.66 -4.89
N GLY A 62 -24.76 -6.71 -4.20
CA GLY A 62 -26.06 -7.30 -4.46
C GLY A 62 -26.14 -8.15 -5.73
N ARG A 63 -25.02 -8.30 -6.47
CA ARG A 63 -24.93 -9.01 -7.75
C ARG A 63 -23.61 -9.73 -7.88
N ALA A 64 -23.64 -11.00 -8.29
CA ALA A 64 -22.46 -11.83 -8.53
C ALA A 64 -21.79 -11.60 -9.90
N ASP A 65 -22.50 -10.98 -10.86
CA ASP A 65 -22.06 -10.84 -12.25
C ASP A 65 -21.35 -9.52 -12.60
N VAL A 66 -21.19 -8.61 -11.62
CA VAL A 66 -20.45 -7.37 -11.86
C VAL A 66 -18.97 -7.64 -12.15
N ILE A 67 -18.37 -6.84 -13.04
CA ILE A 67 -16.91 -6.85 -13.22
C ILE A 67 -16.28 -6.11 -12.04
N PRO A 68 -15.45 -6.77 -11.19
CA PRO A 68 -14.96 -6.18 -9.96
C PRO A 68 -13.72 -5.32 -10.20
N MET A 69 -13.86 -4.01 -10.01
CA MET A 69 -12.78 -3.01 -10.13
C MET A 69 -12.54 -2.28 -8.79
N TRP A 70 -12.80 -2.92 -7.64
CA TRP A 70 -12.88 -2.28 -6.32
C TRP A 70 -11.73 -2.60 -5.36
N VAL A 71 -11.39 -3.88 -5.17
CA VAL A 71 -10.30 -4.26 -4.25
C VAL A 71 -8.94 -3.87 -4.84
N ALA A 72 -8.07 -3.32 -4.00
CA ALA A 72 -6.71 -2.95 -4.36
C ALA A 72 -5.78 -4.17 -4.34
N ASP A 73 -6.08 -5.18 -5.16
CA ASP A 73 -5.20 -6.28 -5.55
C ASP A 73 -5.15 -6.39 -7.08
N MET A 74 -4.23 -7.18 -7.62
CA MET A 74 -4.04 -7.31 -9.05
C MET A 74 -4.65 -8.60 -9.59
N ASP A 75 -5.09 -8.57 -10.86
CA ASP A 75 -5.54 -9.75 -11.60
C ASP A 75 -4.41 -10.36 -12.47
N PHE A 76 -3.16 -10.07 -12.13
CA PHE A 76 -1.97 -10.60 -12.78
C PHE A 76 -1.36 -11.76 -11.97
N ARG A 77 -0.66 -12.67 -12.66
CA ARG A 77 0.11 -13.73 -11.98
C ARG A 77 1.15 -13.13 -11.05
N THR A 78 1.25 -13.73 -9.86
CA THR A 78 2.44 -13.51 -9.03
C THR A 78 3.68 -13.97 -9.79
N PRO A 79 4.76 -13.17 -9.82
CA PRO A 79 5.99 -13.53 -10.55
C PRO A 79 6.55 -14.90 -10.15
N SER A 80 7.06 -15.66 -11.14
CA SER A 80 7.51 -17.03 -10.92
C SER A 80 8.63 -17.15 -9.89
N PHE A 81 9.53 -16.16 -9.81
CA PHE A 81 10.61 -16.16 -8.80
C PHE A 81 10.08 -16.15 -7.36
N ILE A 82 8.88 -15.61 -7.11
CA ILE A 82 8.23 -15.65 -5.80
C ILE A 82 7.59 -17.02 -5.56
N THR A 83 6.81 -17.52 -6.53
CA THR A 83 6.13 -18.82 -6.38
C THR A 83 7.12 -19.98 -6.33
N GLU A 84 8.24 -19.90 -7.04
CA GLU A 84 9.34 -20.87 -6.98
C GLU A 84 10.04 -20.85 -5.61
N ALA A 85 10.28 -19.66 -5.03
CA ALA A 85 10.83 -19.55 -3.68
C ALA A 85 9.90 -20.15 -2.62
N LEU A 86 8.59 -19.90 -2.74
CA LEU A 86 7.58 -20.49 -1.86
C LEU A 86 7.54 -22.03 -2.01
N ALA A 87 7.56 -22.54 -3.24
CA ALA A 87 7.60 -23.99 -3.51
C ALA A 87 8.89 -24.61 -2.95
N GLY A 88 10.03 -23.94 -3.11
CA GLY A 88 11.30 -24.35 -2.53
C GLY A 88 11.24 -24.47 -1.00
N ARG A 89 10.56 -23.52 -0.34
CA ARG A 89 10.38 -23.56 1.12
C ARG A 89 9.46 -24.71 1.55
N LEU A 90 8.47 -25.07 0.75
CA LEU A 90 7.59 -26.21 1.02
C LEU A 90 8.30 -27.56 0.98
N ASN A 91 9.40 -27.69 0.25
CA ASN A 91 10.21 -28.92 0.25
C ASN A 91 10.82 -29.25 1.62
N HIS A 92 10.87 -28.26 2.53
CA HIS A 92 11.17 -28.48 3.94
C HIS A 92 9.84 -28.58 4.72
N GLU A 93 9.38 -29.77 4.98
CA GLU A 93 8.03 -30.10 5.47
C GLU A 93 7.72 -29.64 6.90
N ILE A 94 8.70 -29.07 7.64
CA ILE A 94 8.51 -28.57 9.00
C ILE A 94 8.18 -27.07 8.94
N LEU A 95 6.96 -26.71 9.34
CA LEU A 95 6.42 -25.36 9.38
C LEU A 95 6.39 -24.80 10.81
N GLY A 96 7.49 -24.94 11.53
CA GLY A 96 7.66 -24.45 12.89
C GLY A 96 7.93 -22.93 12.95
N TYR A 97 8.28 -22.46 14.15
CA TYR A 97 8.66 -21.05 14.33
C TYR A 97 9.84 -20.65 13.44
N SER A 98 9.75 -19.47 12.83
CA SER A 98 10.78 -18.94 11.94
C SER A 98 11.24 -17.56 12.41
N TYR A 99 12.40 -17.17 11.94
CA TYR A 99 12.97 -15.82 12.10
C TYR A 99 13.26 -15.22 10.74
N ARG A 100 13.51 -13.94 10.69
CA ARG A 100 13.94 -13.20 9.50
C ARG A 100 15.47 -13.22 9.42
N PRO A 101 16.07 -13.92 8.42
CA PRO A 101 17.52 -14.01 8.28
C PRO A 101 18.14 -12.71 7.74
N ASP A 102 19.47 -12.60 7.75
CA ASP A 102 20.17 -11.44 7.23
C ASP A 102 19.85 -11.15 5.76
N ALA A 103 19.62 -12.19 4.96
CA ALA A 103 19.22 -12.07 3.56
C ALA A 103 17.88 -11.32 3.39
N TYR A 104 16.90 -11.54 4.29
CA TYR A 104 15.65 -10.79 4.31
C TYR A 104 15.89 -9.28 4.48
N TYR A 105 16.73 -8.91 5.45
CA TYR A 105 17.02 -7.48 5.70
C TYR A 105 17.85 -6.87 4.56
N SER A 106 18.82 -7.61 4.04
CA SER A 106 19.68 -7.15 2.94
C SER A 106 18.88 -6.95 1.65
N SER A 107 17.92 -7.84 1.33
CA SER A 107 17.06 -7.68 0.17
C SER A 107 16.17 -6.43 0.30
N LEU A 108 15.58 -6.20 1.48
CA LEU A 108 14.73 -5.04 1.73
C LEU A 108 15.52 -3.73 1.69
N THR A 109 16.68 -3.64 2.39
CA THR A 109 17.50 -2.42 2.39
C THR A 109 18.06 -2.11 1.01
N GLY A 110 18.52 -3.13 0.29
CA GLY A 110 18.99 -2.99 -1.10
C GLY A 110 17.89 -2.53 -2.05
N TRP A 111 16.67 -3.06 -1.89
CA TRP A 111 15.49 -2.62 -2.64
C TRP A 111 15.20 -1.14 -2.44
N ILE A 112 15.10 -0.71 -1.16
CA ILE A 112 14.77 0.68 -0.80
C ILE A 112 15.86 1.64 -1.32
N GLU A 113 17.14 1.30 -1.15
CA GLU A 113 18.23 2.13 -1.66
C GLU A 113 18.18 2.24 -3.19
N MET A 114 17.96 1.13 -3.90
CA MET A 114 17.93 1.10 -5.36
C MET A 114 16.70 1.81 -5.94
N ARG A 115 15.51 1.61 -5.35
CA ARG A 115 14.24 2.18 -5.88
C ARG A 115 14.02 3.63 -5.45
N HIS A 116 14.42 3.98 -4.23
CA HIS A 116 14.06 5.25 -3.60
C HIS A 116 15.25 6.10 -3.19
N GLY A 117 16.48 5.59 -3.33
CA GLY A 117 17.71 6.31 -2.95
C GLY A 117 17.89 6.50 -1.44
N TRP A 118 17.08 5.81 -0.61
CA TRP A 118 17.13 5.93 0.83
C TRP A 118 17.92 4.80 1.47
N LYS A 119 19.03 5.15 2.15
CA LYS A 119 19.87 4.20 2.87
C LYS A 119 19.27 3.88 4.23
N VAL A 120 18.65 2.72 4.33
CA VAL A 120 18.03 2.22 5.56
C VAL A 120 18.99 1.31 6.31
N GLN A 121 19.10 1.51 7.62
CA GLN A 121 19.87 0.63 8.50
C GLN A 121 18.97 -0.52 8.98
N ARG A 122 19.58 -1.71 9.16
CA ARG A 122 18.85 -2.90 9.63
C ARG A 122 18.14 -2.66 10.97
N GLU A 123 18.78 -1.92 11.86
CA GLU A 123 18.29 -1.62 13.21
C GLU A 123 17.01 -0.78 13.20
N TRP A 124 16.72 -0.09 12.10
CA TRP A 124 15.49 0.69 11.91
C TRP A 124 14.31 -0.16 11.45
N ILE A 125 14.56 -1.44 11.12
CA ILE A 125 13.52 -2.30 10.53
C ILE A 125 12.87 -3.15 11.61
N GLU A 126 11.54 -3.11 11.67
CA GLU A 126 10.71 -3.99 12.48
C GLU A 126 9.57 -4.56 11.64
N PHE A 127 8.95 -5.63 12.11
CA PHE A 127 7.88 -6.35 11.44
C PHE A 127 6.49 -5.77 11.75
N SER A 128 5.56 -5.93 10.80
CA SER A 128 4.12 -5.89 11.02
C SER A 128 3.42 -6.94 10.16
N PRO A 129 2.33 -7.58 10.63
CA PRO A 129 1.56 -8.56 9.84
C PRO A 129 0.70 -7.90 8.72
N GLY A 130 1.01 -6.68 8.35
CA GLY A 130 0.35 -5.90 7.31
C GLY A 130 0.27 -4.43 7.69
N VAL A 131 -0.06 -3.58 6.68
CA VAL A 131 -0.13 -2.13 6.89
C VAL A 131 -1.30 -1.73 7.77
N VAL A 132 -2.49 -2.32 7.60
CA VAL A 132 -3.64 -2.01 8.46
C VAL A 132 -3.39 -2.39 9.92
N PRO A 133 -2.84 -3.58 10.26
CA PRO A 133 -2.35 -3.84 11.61
C PRO A 133 -1.32 -2.83 12.10
N ALA A 134 -0.39 -2.36 11.24
CA ALA A 134 0.58 -1.34 11.60
C ALA A 134 -0.07 -0.02 11.99
N LEU A 135 -1.10 0.45 11.25
CA LEU A 135 -1.87 1.65 11.60
C LEU A 135 -2.41 1.55 13.04
N ASN A 136 -3.04 0.42 13.36
CA ASN A 136 -3.60 0.17 14.69
C ASN A 136 -2.53 0.11 15.79
N MET A 137 -1.43 -0.61 15.53
CA MET A 137 -0.32 -0.71 16.49
C MET A 137 0.36 0.64 16.74
N CYS A 138 0.54 1.47 15.72
CA CYS A 138 1.11 2.81 15.86
C CYS A 138 0.16 3.73 16.63
N THR A 139 -1.16 3.66 16.38
CA THR A 139 -2.16 4.38 17.18
C THR A 139 -2.03 4.02 18.66
N LEU A 140 -1.91 2.73 18.99
CA LEU A 140 -1.73 2.26 20.37
C LEU A 140 -0.37 2.64 20.95
N ALA A 141 0.69 2.61 20.15
CA ALA A 141 2.05 2.88 20.60
C ALA A 141 2.31 4.37 20.86
N PHE A 142 1.78 5.26 20.03
CA PHE A 142 2.19 6.67 20.00
C PHE A 142 1.14 7.64 20.53
N THR A 143 -0.07 7.17 20.85
CA THR A 143 -1.15 8.02 21.36
C THR A 143 -1.85 7.39 22.56
N SER A 144 -2.63 8.19 23.27
CA SER A 144 -3.50 7.81 24.37
C SER A 144 -4.98 8.02 24.01
N PRO A 145 -5.93 7.42 24.72
CA PRO A 145 -7.36 7.74 24.53
C PRO A 145 -7.61 9.24 24.61
N ALA A 146 -8.49 9.74 23.72
CA ALA A 146 -8.83 11.15 23.53
C ALA A 146 -7.74 12.04 22.89
N ASP A 147 -6.54 11.54 22.59
CA ASP A 147 -5.61 12.26 21.72
C ASP A 147 -6.20 12.43 20.33
N GLU A 148 -5.76 13.48 19.63
CA GLU A 148 -6.15 13.78 18.27
C GLU A 148 -5.17 13.16 17.28
N ILE A 149 -5.72 12.55 16.24
CA ILE A 149 -4.97 12.03 15.09
C ILE A 149 -5.50 12.68 13.83
N ILE A 150 -4.61 13.28 13.06
CA ILE A 150 -4.94 13.93 11.79
C ILE A 150 -4.82 12.93 10.64
N ILE A 151 -5.81 12.94 9.73
CA ILE A 151 -5.75 12.30 8.41
C ILE A 151 -6.13 13.31 7.33
N GLN A 152 -5.79 13.00 6.07
CA GLN A 152 -5.96 13.93 4.95
C GLN A 152 -6.93 13.37 3.89
N PRO A 153 -8.27 13.42 4.12
CA PRO A 153 -9.24 12.93 3.16
C PRO A 153 -9.31 13.81 1.87
N PRO A 154 -9.83 13.21 0.75
CA PRO A 154 -10.27 11.82 0.64
C PRO A 154 -9.10 10.87 0.76
N VAL A 155 -9.16 9.88 1.67
CA VAL A 155 -8.05 8.99 1.99
C VAL A 155 -8.51 7.56 2.29
N TYR A 156 -7.62 6.62 2.25
CA TYR A 156 -7.85 5.19 2.50
C TYR A 156 -8.66 4.94 3.77
N THR A 157 -9.83 4.33 3.62
CA THR A 157 -10.85 4.16 4.67
C THR A 157 -10.33 3.57 5.99
N PRO A 158 -9.42 2.56 6.01
CA PRO A 158 -8.88 2.04 7.27
C PRO A 158 -8.13 3.04 8.15
N PHE A 159 -7.74 4.22 7.63
CA PHE A 159 -7.18 5.28 8.47
C PHE A 159 -8.21 5.79 9.49
N HIS A 160 -9.49 5.90 9.08
CA HIS A 160 -10.57 6.32 9.96
C HIS A 160 -10.76 5.31 11.11
N GLY A 161 -10.86 4.01 10.77
CA GLY A 161 -11.02 2.93 11.74
C GLY A 161 -9.87 2.87 12.73
N ALA A 162 -8.62 2.97 12.25
CA ALA A 162 -7.43 2.95 13.10
C ALA A 162 -7.43 4.05 14.18
N VAL A 163 -8.14 5.16 13.96
CA VAL A 163 -8.30 6.24 14.94
C VAL A 163 -9.49 5.99 15.86
N ILE A 164 -10.67 5.76 15.29
CA ILE A 164 -11.94 5.75 16.01
C ILE A 164 -12.07 4.49 16.89
N ASP A 165 -11.68 3.33 16.37
CA ASP A 165 -11.83 2.03 17.04
C ASP A 165 -10.96 1.94 18.31
N HIS A 166 -9.97 2.81 18.44
CA HIS A 166 -9.11 2.90 19.62
C HIS A 166 -9.44 4.09 20.55
N GLY A 167 -10.58 4.77 20.34
CA GLY A 167 -11.02 5.86 21.21
C GLY A 167 -10.19 7.15 21.09
N ARG A 168 -9.53 7.36 19.93
CA ARG A 168 -8.86 8.62 19.59
C ARG A 168 -9.81 9.54 18.86
N ARG A 169 -9.52 10.84 18.85
CA ARG A 169 -10.31 11.82 18.12
C ARG A 169 -9.76 12.00 16.71
N LEU A 170 -10.62 11.76 15.73
CA LEU A 170 -10.29 11.92 14.32
C LEU A 170 -10.41 13.40 13.94
N VAL A 171 -9.35 13.95 13.33
CA VAL A 171 -9.28 15.32 12.83
C VAL A 171 -9.00 15.29 11.33
N PHE A 172 -9.79 16.00 10.54
CA PHE A 172 -9.64 16.08 9.09
C PHE A 172 -8.86 17.32 8.68
N ASN A 173 -7.74 17.13 8.00
CA ASN A 173 -7.04 18.12 7.20
C ASN A 173 -7.29 17.79 5.72
N ASN A 174 -8.43 18.20 5.19
CA ASN A 174 -8.85 17.83 3.84
C ASN A 174 -7.82 18.28 2.80
N LEU A 175 -7.56 17.41 1.80
CA LEU A 175 -6.85 17.83 0.60
C LEU A 175 -7.64 18.91 -0.14
N LEU A 176 -6.92 19.78 -0.83
CA LEU A 176 -7.51 20.79 -1.69
C LEU A 176 -7.46 20.32 -3.15
N GLU A 177 -8.61 20.41 -3.82
CA GLU A 177 -8.69 20.21 -5.27
C GLU A 177 -8.30 21.51 -5.97
N THR A 178 -7.37 21.42 -6.93
CA THR A 178 -6.90 22.55 -7.73
C THR A 178 -6.93 22.18 -9.22
N ASP A 179 -6.72 23.13 -10.10
CA ASP A 179 -6.61 22.87 -11.55
C ASP A 179 -5.45 21.94 -11.88
N GLY A 180 -4.43 21.88 -11.01
CA GLY A 180 -3.27 20.99 -11.13
C GLY A 180 -3.41 19.63 -10.44
N GLY A 181 -4.59 19.31 -9.89
CA GLY A 181 -4.85 18.11 -9.10
C GLY A 181 -5.00 18.38 -7.61
N TRP A 182 -4.77 17.37 -6.79
CA TRP A 182 -4.95 17.44 -5.34
C TRP A 182 -3.66 17.85 -4.63
N VAL A 183 -3.75 18.74 -3.62
CA VAL A 183 -2.61 19.23 -2.83
C VAL A 183 -2.92 19.17 -1.33
N MET A 184 -1.89 19.14 -0.49
CA MET A 184 -2.04 19.24 0.97
C MET A 184 -2.43 20.67 1.37
N ASP A 185 -3.39 20.82 2.30
CA ASP A 185 -3.68 22.10 2.95
C ASP A 185 -2.75 22.29 4.16
N LEU A 186 -1.50 22.68 3.91
CA LEU A 186 -0.49 22.86 4.96
C LEU A 186 -0.80 24.09 5.84
N GLU A 187 -1.43 25.13 5.29
CA GLU A 187 -1.91 26.27 6.06
C GLU A 187 -3.08 25.91 6.98
N GLY A 188 -4.04 25.13 6.49
CA GLY A 188 -5.11 24.58 7.31
C GLY A 188 -4.59 23.63 8.38
N LEU A 189 -3.58 22.81 8.06
CA LEU A 189 -2.92 21.92 9.01
C LEU A 189 -2.36 22.69 10.21
N ARG A 190 -1.63 23.79 9.99
CA ARG A 190 -1.07 24.63 11.07
C ARG A 190 -2.16 25.15 12.03
N LYS A 191 -3.35 25.44 11.50
CA LYS A 191 -4.50 25.96 12.29
C LYS A 191 -5.25 24.87 13.04
N LEU A 192 -5.25 23.63 12.52
CA LEU A 192 -5.94 22.47 13.11
C LEU A 192 -5.21 21.86 14.30
N ILE A 193 -3.89 21.99 14.35
CA ILE A 193 -3.07 21.40 15.41
C ILE A 193 -3.37 22.03 16.78
N THR A 194 -3.69 21.16 17.74
CA THR A 194 -3.90 21.52 19.15
C THR A 194 -2.88 20.82 20.06
N PRO A 195 -2.80 21.15 21.35
CA PRO A 195 -1.97 20.37 22.30
C PRO A 195 -2.37 18.89 22.44
N ALA A 196 -3.59 18.51 22.04
CA ALA A 196 -4.07 17.13 22.03
C ALA A 196 -3.65 16.36 20.75
N THR A 197 -3.20 17.06 19.71
CA THR A 197 -2.75 16.41 18.45
C THR A 197 -1.41 15.72 18.69
N LYS A 198 -1.36 14.39 18.47
CA LYS A 198 -0.17 13.57 18.74
C LYS A 198 0.35 12.82 17.54
N MET A 199 -0.49 12.58 16.54
CA MET A 199 -0.11 11.82 15.36
C MET A 199 -0.79 12.36 14.11
N LEU A 200 -0.12 12.23 12.96
CA LEU A 200 -0.68 12.40 11.63
C LEU A 200 -0.44 11.11 10.86
N ILE A 201 -1.46 10.61 10.15
CA ILE A 201 -1.33 9.45 9.26
C ILE A 201 -1.32 9.98 7.83
N LEU A 202 -0.18 9.80 7.16
CA LEU A 202 0.07 10.20 5.78
C LEU A 202 -0.09 9.01 4.83
N SER A 203 -0.76 9.19 3.70
CA SER A 203 -0.72 8.27 2.56
C SER A 203 0.29 8.79 1.54
N ASN A 204 1.39 8.06 1.33
CA ASN A 204 2.52 8.46 0.46
C ASN A 204 3.07 7.30 -0.37
N PRO A 205 2.71 7.11 -1.62
CA PRO A 205 1.76 7.90 -2.44
C PRO A 205 0.32 7.86 -1.94
N HIS A 206 -0.46 8.87 -2.34
CA HIS A 206 -1.80 9.07 -1.80
C HIS A 206 -2.87 8.26 -2.55
N ASN A 207 -3.61 7.46 -1.83
CA ASN A 207 -4.79 6.72 -2.30
C ASN A 207 -6.06 7.33 -1.66
N PRO A 208 -7.07 7.80 -2.43
CA PRO A 208 -7.38 7.38 -3.80
C PRO A 208 -6.92 8.33 -4.92
N VAL A 209 -6.44 9.52 -4.61
CA VAL A 209 -6.23 10.59 -5.62
C VAL A 209 -5.00 10.37 -6.51
N GLY A 210 -4.14 9.39 -6.16
CA GLY A 210 -3.00 8.99 -7.01
C GLY A 210 -1.80 9.95 -6.99
N ARG A 211 -1.67 10.83 -5.98
CA ARG A 211 -0.54 11.77 -5.86
C ARG A 211 0.73 11.08 -5.38
N ALA A 212 1.86 11.41 -6.01
CA ALA A 212 3.20 11.23 -5.47
C ALA A 212 3.68 12.59 -4.94
N TRP A 213 3.79 12.73 -3.60
CA TRP A 213 4.14 13.98 -2.98
C TRP A 213 5.55 14.43 -3.34
N ARG A 214 5.75 15.72 -3.56
CA ARG A 214 7.05 16.31 -3.87
C ARG A 214 7.88 16.49 -2.61
N THR A 215 9.19 16.60 -2.76
CA THR A 215 10.12 16.78 -1.64
C THR A 215 9.73 17.99 -0.79
N GLU A 216 9.41 19.11 -1.43
CA GLU A 216 9.08 20.37 -0.77
C GLU A 216 7.79 20.29 0.06
N GLU A 217 6.77 19.56 -0.45
CA GLU A 217 5.51 19.30 0.28
C GLU A 217 5.78 18.44 1.54
N LEU A 218 6.64 17.43 1.41
CA LEU A 218 7.00 16.53 2.52
C LEU A 218 7.91 17.19 3.54
N GLU A 219 8.86 18.04 3.12
CA GLU A 219 9.73 18.83 4.02
C GLU A 219 8.90 19.78 4.86
N GLU A 220 7.96 20.52 4.25
CA GLU A 220 7.09 21.45 4.98
C GLU A 220 6.16 20.71 5.94
N LEU A 221 5.55 19.61 5.52
CA LEU A 221 4.73 18.75 6.40
C LEU A 221 5.52 18.26 7.60
N ALA A 222 6.75 17.75 7.37
CA ALA A 222 7.62 17.25 8.42
C ALA A 222 8.02 18.34 9.39
N GLU A 223 8.37 19.53 8.92
CA GLU A 223 8.74 20.65 9.78
C GLU A 223 7.58 21.10 10.67
N ILE A 224 6.35 21.21 10.11
CA ILE A 224 5.16 21.53 10.90
C ILE A 224 4.95 20.51 12.04
N CYS A 225 5.06 19.21 11.72
CA CYS A 225 4.87 18.16 12.70
C CYS A 225 6.00 18.09 13.73
N TYR A 226 7.24 18.29 13.31
CA TYR A 226 8.42 18.31 14.20
C TYR A 226 8.33 19.44 15.24
N GLU A 227 8.02 20.66 14.82
CA GLU A 227 7.85 21.81 15.72
C GLU A 227 6.77 21.60 16.79
N LYS A 228 5.79 20.74 16.51
CA LYS A 228 4.64 20.44 17.38
C LYS A 228 4.77 19.13 18.15
N GLY A 229 5.86 18.36 17.93
CA GLY A 229 6.08 17.07 18.56
C GLY A 229 5.05 16.01 18.13
N ILE A 230 4.60 16.07 16.87
CA ILE A 230 3.63 15.16 16.27
C ILE A 230 4.38 14.04 15.55
N VAL A 231 4.07 12.79 15.86
CA VAL A 231 4.59 11.61 15.12
C VAL A 231 3.87 11.48 13.79
N ILE A 232 4.61 11.24 12.71
CA ILE A 232 4.01 10.94 11.42
C ILE A 232 4.10 9.43 11.15
N LEU A 233 2.95 8.78 10.96
CA LEU A 233 2.87 7.45 10.39
C LEU A 233 2.71 7.58 8.88
N SER A 234 3.78 7.31 8.14
CA SER A 234 3.78 7.36 6.67
C SER A 234 3.46 5.99 6.10
N ASP A 235 2.26 5.83 5.56
CA ASP A 235 1.87 4.64 4.81
C ASP A 235 2.42 4.75 3.39
N GLU A 236 3.54 4.05 3.15
CA GLU A 236 4.26 4.04 1.88
C GLU A 236 4.10 2.70 1.13
N ILE A 237 2.97 2.01 1.34
CA ILE A 237 2.67 0.71 0.71
C ILE A 237 2.63 0.77 -0.82
N HIS A 238 2.41 1.95 -1.40
CA HIS A 238 2.37 2.20 -2.84
C HIS A 238 3.68 2.79 -3.39
N SER A 239 4.74 2.86 -2.60
CA SER A 239 6.02 3.51 -2.95
C SER A 239 6.65 3.04 -4.27
N ASP A 240 6.50 1.76 -4.62
CA ASP A 240 7.05 1.19 -5.85
C ASP A 240 6.16 1.39 -7.09
N LEU A 241 4.90 1.78 -6.88
CA LEU A 241 3.87 1.87 -7.91
C LEU A 241 3.78 3.30 -8.46
N ILE A 242 4.85 3.74 -9.08
CA ILE A 242 5.03 5.11 -9.57
C ILE A 242 4.91 5.15 -11.09
N MET A 243 4.05 6.04 -11.60
CA MET A 243 3.90 6.22 -13.04
C MET A 243 5.17 6.81 -13.65
N PRO A 244 5.53 6.42 -14.89
CA PRO A 244 6.69 6.96 -15.59
C PRO A 244 6.76 8.48 -15.54
N GLY A 245 7.95 9.03 -15.33
CA GLY A 245 8.17 10.47 -15.19
C GLY A 245 7.97 11.05 -13.79
N ASN A 246 7.43 10.27 -12.85
CA ASN A 246 7.28 10.63 -11.44
C ASN A 246 8.29 9.88 -10.56
N ARG A 247 8.40 10.27 -9.31
CA ARG A 247 9.23 9.57 -8.32
C ARG A 247 8.55 9.53 -6.96
N HIS A 248 8.81 8.48 -6.21
CA HIS A 248 8.50 8.43 -4.78
C HIS A 248 9.64 9.04 -3.96
N VAL A 249 9.26 9.77 -2.92
CA VAL A 249 10.19 10.29 -1.92
C VAL A 249 9.76 9.75 -0.56
N PRO A 250 10.56 8.87 0.09
CA PRO A 250 10.25 8.42 1.45
C PRO A 250 10.28 9.62 2.42
N LEU A 251 9.24 9.81 3.22
CA LEU A 251 9.16 10.97 4.10
C LEU A 251 10.33 11.04 5.07
N ALA A 252 10.75 9.92 5.65
CA ALA A 252 11.87 9.89 6.59
C ALA A 252 13.23 10.22 5.94
N SER A 253 13.32 10.28 4.61
CA SER A 253 14.55 10.59 3.88
C SER A 253 14.76 12.08 3.60
N VAL A 254 13.74 12.92 3.79
CA VAL A 254 13.83 14.34 3.38
C VAL A 254 14.70 15.18 4.32
N SER A 255 14.76 14.83 5.61
CA SER A 255 15.63 15.51 6.59
C SER A 255 15.83 14.66 7.85
N GLU A 256 16.84 15.01 8.68
CA GLU A 256 17.04 14.39 9.99
C GLU A 256 15.85 14.63 10.94
N ARG A 257 15.21 15.80 10.87
CA ARG A 257 14.00 16.11 11.63
C ARG A 257 12.84 15.21 11.22
N ALA A 258 12.63 15.04 9.92
CA ALA A 258 11.62 14.12 9.40
C ALA A 258 11.91 12.67 9.86
N ALA A 259 13.15 12.21 9.76
CA ALA A 259 13.55 10.89 10.24
C ALA A 259 13.25 10.68 11.73
N SER A 260 13.43 11.70 12.57
CA SER A 260 13.24 11.59 14.03
C SER A 260 11.79 11.48 14.49
N ILE A 261 10.81 11.81 13.64
CA ILE A 261 9.37 11.77 13.96
C ILE A 261 8.56 10.82 13.07
N THR A 262 9.21 10.16 12.10
CA THR A 262 8.50 9.36 11.11
C THR A 262 8.61 7.86 11.40
N VAL A 263 7.49 7.19 11.28
CA VAL A 263 7.33 5.74 11.24
C VAL A 263 6.86 5.39 9.84
N THR A 264 7.74 4.85 9.00
CA THR A 264 7.43 4.48 7.62
C THR A 264 6.94 3.05 7.54
N CYS A 265 5.85 2.80 6.82
CA CYS A 265 5.29 1.48 6.58
C CYS A 265 5.41 1.10 5.11
N MET A 266 6.19 0.06 4.80
CA MET A 266 6.37 -0.49 3.45
C MET A 266 6.00 -1.98 3.41
N ALA A 267 5.52 -2.45 2.26
CA ALA A 267 5.16 -3.86 2.10
C ALA A 267 5.26 -4.32 0.64
N PRO A 268 5.62 -5.58 0.36
CA PRO A 268 5.61 -6.13 -0.99
C PRO A 268 4.17 -6.43 -1.48
N SER A 269 3.18 -6.28 -0.60
CA SER A 269 1.81 -6.75 -0.82
C SER A 269 1.09 -6.05 -1.98
N LYS A 270 1.32 -4.75 -2.18
CA LYS A 270 0.75 -4.01 -3.32
C LYS A 270 1.64 -4.12 -4.55
N THR A 271 2.95 -4.04 -4.38
CA THR A 271 3.93 -4.11 -5.46
C THR A 271 3.88 -5.46 -6.19
N PHE A 272 3.75 -6.58 -5.47
CA PHE A 272 3.84 -7.94 -6.01
C PHE A 272 2.57 -8.78 -5.83
N ASN A 273 1.45 -8.15 -5.45
CA ASN A 273 0.17 -8.84 -5.24
C ASN A 273 0.22 -9.92 -4.13
N LEU A 274 0.87 -9.62 -3.01
CA LEU A 274 1.13 -10.57 -1.90
C LEU A 274 0.30 -10.27 -0.64
N ALA A 275 -0.84 -9.58 -0.76
CA ALA A 275 -1.65 -9.17 0.41
C ALA A 275 -2.07 -10.36 1.29
N GLY A 276 -2.35 -11.52 0.69
CA GLY A 276 -2.71 -12.75 1.40
C GLY A 276 -1.60 -13.34 2.27
N LEU A 277 -0.35 -12.87 2.15
CA LEU A 277 0.78 -13.35 2.96
C LEU A 277 1.03 -12.53 4.22
N SER A 278 0.23 -11.49 4.48
CA SER A 278 0.21 -10.73 5.75
C SER A 278 1.62 -10.37 6.26
N THR A 279 2.38 -9.62 5.46
CA THR A 279 3.74 -9.20 5.79
C THR A 279 4.00 -7.76 5.36
N SER A 280 4.61 -6.98 6.25
CA SER A 280 5.09 -5.61 6.00
C SER A 280 6.26 -5.27 6.89
N SER A 281 6.97 -4.20 6.57
CA SER A 281 8.12 -3.71 7.30
C SER A 281 7.86 -2.29 7.77
N MET A 282 8.14 -2.05 9.05
CA MET A 282 8.16 -0.74 9.67
C MET A 282 9.60 -0.25 9.69
N ILE A 283 9.83 0.97 9.20
CA ILE A 283 11.16 1.58 9.19
C ILE A 283 11.10 2.79 10.11
N ILE A 284 11.82 2.72 11.23
CA ILE A 284 11.74 3.67 12.34
C ILE A 284 13.16 4.06 12.73
N PRO A 285 13.69 5.18 12.20
CA PRO A 285 15.06 5.64 12.50
C PRO A 285 15.27 6.05 13.95
N ASP A 286 14.26 6.65 14.59
CA ASP A 286 14.33 7.10 15.99
C ASP A 286 14.25 5.92 16.97
N PRO A 287 15.24 5.73 17.87
CA PRO A 287 15.27 4.59 18.77
C PRO A 287 14.17 4.59 19.83
N LEU A 288 13.66 5.78 20.23
CA LEU A 288 12.57 5.86 21.21
C LEU A 288 11.23 5.49 20.58
N LEU A 289 10.98 5.92 19.35
CA LEU A 289 9.80 5.47 18.60
C LEU A 289 9.87 3.97 18.32
N MET A 290 11.05 3.45 17.97
CA MET A 290 11.27 2.01 17.76
C MET A 290 10.97 1.20 19.04
N GLU A 291 11.45 1.63 20.20
CA GLU A 291 11.19 0.97 21.47
C GLU A 291 9.68 0.92 21.79
N ARG A 292 8.98 2.04 21.61
CA ARG A 292 7.53 2.14 21.83
C ARG A 292 6.75 1.20 20.90
N TYR A 293 7.12 1.18 19.61
CA TYR A 293 6.51 0.28 18.63
C TYR A 293 6.73 -1.18 18.99
N ARG A 294 7.99 -1.58 19.28
CA ARG A 294 8.34 -2.95 19.70
C ARG A 294 7.60 -3.42 20.95
N LYS A 295 7.44 -2.54 21.92
CA LYS A 295 6.68 -2.85 23.14
C LYS A 295 5.24 -3.21 22.80
N THR A 296 4.61 -2.49 21.89
CA THR A 296 3.23 -2.77 21.44
C THR A 296 3.18 -4.07 20.63
N LEU A 297 4.06 -4.24 19.66
CA LEU A 297 4.15 -5.42 18.79
C LEU A 297 4.31 -6.72 19.62
N VAL A 298 5.25 -6.70 20.58
CA VAL A 298 5.52 -7.85 21.48
C VAL A 298 4.36 -8.06 22.45
N GLY A 299 3.80 -6.99 23.00
CA GLY A 299 2.65 -7.06 23.90
C GLY A 299 1.41 -7.67 23.26
N LEU A 300 1.23 -7.50 21.95
CA LEU A 300 0.18 -8.13 21.14
C LEU A 300 0.56 -9.51 20.60
N HIS A 301 1.77 -10.01 20.87
CA HIS A 301 2.30 -11.29 20.36
C HIS A 301 2.30 -11.40 18.81
N LEU A 302 2.49 -10.29 18.08
CA LEU A 302 2.45 -10.24 16.61
C LEU A 302 3.86 -10.26 15.97
N HIS A 303 4.94 -10.35 16.75
CA HIS A 303 6.32 -10.17 16.31
C HIS A 303 6.91 -11.31 15.46
N LEU A 304 6.30 -12.50 15.49
CA LEU A 304 6.86 -13.67 14.78
C LEU A 304 6.64 -13.62 13.27
N GLY A 305 5.47 -13.16 12.82
CA GLY A 305 5.11 -13.17 11.41
C GLY A 305 4.79 -14.58 10.88
N ASN A 306 4.89 -14.75 9.55
CA ASN A 306 4.70 -16.05 8.93
C ASN A 306 5.86 -16.38 7.97
N ILE A 307 6.15 -17.67 7.85
CA ILE A 307 7.31 -18.17 7.12
C ILE A 307 7.24 -17.86 5.62
N PHE A 308 6.05 -17.98 5.02
CA PHE A 308 5.86 -17.74 3.58
C PHE A 308 5.91 -16.24 3.25
N GLY A 309 5.43 -15.38 4.14
CA GLY A 309 5.57 -13.94 4.01
C GLY A 309 7.03 -13.50 4.00
N ASN A 310 7.87 -14.08 4.88
CA ASN A 310 9.30 -13.79 4.91
C ASN A 310 10.01 -14.22 3.60
N VAL A 311 9.75 -15.46 3.15
CA VAL A 311 10.36 -16.02 1.93
C VAL A 311 9.91 -15.25 0.68
N ALA A 312 8.62 -14.94 0.58
CA ALA A 312 8.08 -14.19 -0.54
C ALA A 312 8.63 -12.76 -0.60
N SER A 313 8.77 -12.08 0.55
CA SER A 313 9.34 -10.73 0.63
C SER A 313 10.81 -10.71 0.18
N GLU A 314 11.61 -11.66 0.66
CA GLU A 314 13.01 -11.80 0.27
C GLU A 314 13.15 -12.01 -1.24
N ALA A 315 12.39 -12.94 -1.83
CA ALA A 315 12.40 -13.21 -3.25
C ALA A 315 11.93 -12.01 -4.07
N ALA A 316 10.86 -11.35 -3.62
CA ALA A 316 10.28 -10.16 -4.26
C ALA A 316 11.30 -9.02 -4.36
N TYR A 317 11.92 -8.66 -3.24
CA TYR A 317 12.89 -7.56 -3.19
C TYR A 317 14.23 -7.90 -3.83
N THR A 318 14.62 -9.20 -3.90
CA THR A 318 15.84 -9.62 -4.57
C THR A 318 15.70 -9.59 -6.10
N HIS A 319 14.55 -9.98 -6.64
CA HIS A 319 14.41 -10.26 -8.08
C HIS A 319 13.36 -9.39 -8.79
N GLY A 320 12.63 -8.54 -8.08
CA GLY A 320 11.41 -7.92 -8.57
C GLY A 320 11.56 -6.69 -9.47
N HIS A 321 12.75 -6.09 -9.61
CA HIS A 321 12.92 -4.79 -10.29
C HIS A 321 12.33 -4.75 -11.69
N GLY A 322 12.73 -5.67 -12.56
CA GLY A 322 12.26 -5.68 -13.95
C GLY A 322 10.75 -5.93 -14.07
N TRP A 323 10.19 -6.75 -13.18
CA TRP A 323 8.76 -7.02 -13.17
C TRP A 323 7.95 -5.76 -12.81
N VAL A 324 8.38 -5.01 -11.80
CA VAL A 324 7.72 -3.76 -11.40
C VAL A 324 7.79 -2.70 -12.50
N ASP A 325 8.93 -2.59 -13.17
CA ASP A 325 9.09 -1.62 -14.26
C ASP A 325 8.16 -1.93 -15.44
N GLU A 326 8.04 -3.20 -15.85
CA GLU A 326 7.10 -3.62 -16.89
C GLU A 326 5.64 -3.48 -16.44
N LEU A 327 5.33 -3.82 -15.17
CA LEU A 327 4.00 -3.63 -14.60
C LEU A 327 3.56 -2.17 -14.71
N MET A 328 4.41 -1.22 -14.29
CA MET A 328 4.03 0.19 -14.29
C MET A 328 3.87 0.76 -15.69
N GLN A 329 4.65 0.29 -16.67
CA GLN A 329 4.42 0.62 -18.08
C GLN A 329 3.08 0.08 -18.60
N TYR A 330 2.71 -1.14 -18.19
CA TYR A 330 1.43 -1.73 -18.57
C TYR A 330 0.25 -0.97 -17.94
N ILE A 331 0.35 -0.63 -16.66
CA ILE A 331 -0.66 0.17 -15.94
C ILE A 331 -0.79 1.56 -16.55
N GLU A 332 0.30 2.23 -16.92
CA GLU A 332 0.26 3.51 -17.62
C GLU A 332 -0.55 3.41 -18.90
N GLY A 333 -0.36 2.34 -19.70
CA GLY A 333 -1.17 2.09 -20.89
C GLY A 333 -2.66 1.91 -20.57
N ASN A 334 -3.03 1.32 -19.43
CA ASN A 334 -4.41 1.24 -18.96
C ASN A 334 -4.96 2.61 -18.53
N VAL A 335 -4.13 3.45 -17.90
CA VAL A 335 -4.49 4.85 -17.56
C VAL A 335 -4.75 5.66 -18.85
N ASP A 336 -3.88 5.53 -19.84
CA ASP A 336 -4.04 6.19 -21.14
C ASP A 336 -5.33 5.76 -21.86
N LEU A 337 -5.63 4.47 -21.83
CA LEU A 337 -6.87 3.91 -22.37
C LEU A 337 -8.10 4.53 -21.71
N VAL A 338 -8.17 4.53 -20.37
CA VAL A 338 -9.29 5.10 -19.62
C VAL A 338 -9.42 6.60 -19.91
N THR A 339 -8.32 7.34 -19.84
CA THR A 339 -8.31 8.79 -20.05
C THR A 339 -8.76 9.15 -21.47
N GLY A 340 -8.23 8.47 -22.47
CA GLY A 340 -8.61 8.66 -23.88
C GLY A 340 -10.07 8.30 -24.15
N PHE A 341 -10.50 7.14 -23.66
CA PHE A 341 -11.87 6.67 -23.84
C PHE A 341 -12.89 7.60 -23.18
N CYS A 342 -12.64 8.05 -21.95
CA CYS A 342 -13.54 8.98 -21.26
C CYS A 342 -13.60 10.32 -22.00
N ARG A 343 -12.49 10.88 -22.45
CA ARG A 343 -12.49 12.11 -23.24
C ARG A 343 -13.34 12.01 -24.51
N ASP A 344 -13.25 10.87 -25.21
CA ASP A 344 -13.85 10.71 -26.54
C ASP A 344 -15.29 10.18 -26.49
N HIS A 345 -15.65 9.41 -25.45
CA HIS A 345 -16.93 8.69 -25.36
C HIS A 345 -17.75 8.96 -24.11
N LEU A 346 -17.13 9.41 -23.01
CA LEU A 346 -17.76 9.58 -21.69
C LEU A 346 -17.45 10.96 -21.07
N PRO A 347 -17.77 12.08 -21.74
CA PRO A 347 -17.33 13.43 -21.33
C PRO A 347 -17.83 13.86 -19.93
N GLN A 348 -18.84 13.18 -19.38
CA GLN A 348 -19.36 13.40 -18.03
C GLN A 348 -18.54 12.69 -16.94
N ILE A 349 -17.59 11.83 -17.31
CA ILE A 349 -16.65 11.17 -16.38
C ILE A 349 -15.23 11.69 -16.70
N LYS A 350 -14.62 12.36 -15.72
CA LYS A 350 -13.28 12.96 -15.89
C LYS A 350 -12.27 12.20 -15.04
N PRO A 351 -11.43 11.36 -15.65
CA PRO A 351 -10.37 10.67 -14.91
C PRO A 351 -9.31 11.65 -14.42
N VAL A 352 -8.98 11.58 -13.13
CA VAL A 352 -7.80 12.23 -12.56
C VAL A 352 -6.60 11.34 -12.86
N ARG A 353 -5.67 11.83 -13.71
CA ARG A 353 -4.48 11.04 -14.07
C ARG A 353 -3.61 10.83 -12.84
N PRO A 354 -3.36 9.58 -12.43
CA PRO A 354 -2.54 9.32 -11.25
C PRO A 354 -1.05 9.51 -11.55
N GLU A 355 -0.31 10.02 -10.57
CA GLU A 355 1.16 10.05 -10.54
C GLU A 355 1.73 8.75 -9.96
N ALA A 356 0.89 8.02 -9.20
CA ALA A 356 1.25 6.78 -8.53
C ALA A 356 0.02 5.88 -8.30
N THR A 357 0.26 4.66 -7.88
CA THR A 357 -0.72 3.59 -7.64
C THR A 357 -1.24 2.99 -8.96
N TYR A 358 -2.03 1.93 -8.87
CA TYR A 358 -2.79 1.38 -9.99
C TYR A 358 -4.30 1.68 -9.87
N MET A 359 -4.64 2.72 -9.09
CA MET A 359 -6.00 3.22 -8.95
C MET A 359 -6.17 4.47 -9.79
N ILE A 360 -7.34 4.62 -10.41
CA ILE A 360 -7.73 5.88 -11.03
C ILE A 360 -8.96 6.45 -10.33
N TRP A 361 -8.91 7.75 -10.05
CA TRP A 361 -9.96 8.51 -9.43
C TRP A 361 -10.80 9.17 -10.52
N LEU A 362 -12.10 8.85 -10.59
CA LEU A 362 -13.00 9.27 -11.64
C LEU A 362 -13.93 10.35 -11.08
N ASP A 363 -13.82 11.58 -11.55
CA ASP A 363 -14.79 12.64 -11.26
C ASP A 363 -16.06 12.38 -12.08
N CYS A 364 -17.13 12.00 -11.37
CA CYS A 364 -18.45 11.70 -11.93
C CYS A 364 -19.49 12.80 -11.60
N ARG A 365 -19.07 13.93 -11.03
CA ARG A 365 -19.99 15.02 -10.58
C ARG A 365 -20.84 15.55 -11.73
N SER A 366 -20.32 15.56 -12.96
CA SER A 366 -21.06 15.96 -14.15
C SER A 366 -22.20 15.01 -14.55
N MET A 367 -22.30 13.83 -13.93
CA MET A 367 -23.45 12.92 -14.10
C MET A 367 -24.68 13.38 -13.33
N GLY A 368 -24.54 14.31 -12.36
CA GLY A 368 -25.65 14.84 -11.58
C GLY A 368 -26.27 13.83 -10.61
N LEU A 369 -25.54 12.77 -10.25
CA LEU A 369 -25.96 11.70 -9.34
C LEU A 369 -25.27 11.90 -7.98
N ASP A 370 -25.97 11.59 -6.90
CA ASP A 370 -25.38 11.45 -5.57
C ASP A 370 -24.63 10.11 -5.44
N GLY A 371 -23.99 9.86 -4.30
CA GLY A 371 -23.22 8.63 -4.08
C GLY A 371 -24.03 7.35 -4.24
N ALA A 372 -25.29 7.33 -3.78
CA ALA A 372 -26.19 6.19 -3.94
C ALA A 372 -26.57 5.99 -5.41
N GLY A 373 -26.89 7.07 -6.12
CA GLY A 373 -27.19 7.06 -7.55
C GLY A 373 -25.99 6.62 -8.40
N LEU A 374 -24.76 7.04 -8.04
CA LEU A 374 -23.54 6.55 -8.69
C LEU A 374 -23.36 5.05 -8.47
N GLN A 375 -23.52 4.59 -7.24
CA GLN A 375 -23.42 3.16 -6.91
C GLN A 375 -24.44 2.34 -7.71
N GLU A 376 -25.72 2.77 -7.74
CA GLU A 376 -26.78 2.14 -8.51
C GLU A 376 -26.46 2.13 -10.01
N PHE A 377 -26.02 3.27 -10.56
CA PHE A 377 -25.68 3.36 -11.98
C PHE A 377 -24.57 2.38 -12.37
N PHE A 378 -23.45 2.39 -11.65
CA PHE A 378 -22.31 1.54 -12.01
C PHE A 378 -22.62 0.05 -11.77
N VAL A 379 -23.31 -0.30 -10.70
CA VAL A 379 -23.63 -1.68 -10.38
C VAL A 379 -24.78 -2.21 -11.25
N GLU A 380 -25.95 -1.54 -11.24
CA GLU A 380 -27.16 -2.09 -11.84
C GLU A 380 -27.22 -1.87 -13.34
N LYS A 381 -26.79 -0.68 -13.82
CA LYS A 381 -26.89 -0.35 -15.26
C LYS A 381 -25.62 -0.73 -16.03
N ALA A 382 -24.44 -0.45 -15.46
CA ALA A 382 -23.18 -0.74 -16.14
C ALA A 382 -22.60 -2.14 -15.81
N GLY A 383 -23.03 -2.80 -14.72
CA GLY A 383 -22.51 -4.09 -14.29
C GLY A 383 -21.03 -4.02 -13.85
N VAL A 384 -20.62 -2.92 -13.21
CA VAL A 384 -19.24 -2.67 -12.77
C VAL A 384 -19.20 -2.35 -11.28
N GLY A 385 -18.46 -3.15 -10.51
CA GLY A 385 -18.28 -2.97 -9.07
C GLY A 385 -17.04 -2.12 -8.76
N MET A 386 -17.24 -0.87 -8.31
CA MET A 386 -16.19 0.07 -7.91
C MET A 386 -16.42 0.58 -6.48
N ASN A 387 -15.46 1.34 -5.95
CA ASN A 387 -15.65 2.03 -4.68
C ASN A 387 -16.21 3.44 -4.92
N GLU A 388 -17.34 3.74 -4.32
CA GLU A 388 -17.93 5.08 -4.28
C GLU A 388 -17.07 6.00 -3.40
N GLY A 389 -16.94 7.27 -3.80
CA GLY A 389 -15.92 8.18 -3.29
C GLY A 389 -16.18 8.68 -1.87
N SER A 390 -17.42 8.83 -1.40
CA SER A 390 -17.71 9.31 -0.04
C SER A 390 -17.15 8.37 1.04
N ARG A 391 -16.89 7.10 0.70
CA ARG A 391 -16.24 6.14 1.60
C ARG A 391 -14.81 6.55 1.99
N PHE A 392 -14.17 7.42 1.21
CA PHE A 392 -12.83 7.93 1.48
C PHE A 392 -12.81 9.17 2.35
N GLY A 393 -13.99 9.63 2.80
CA GLY A 393 -14.18 10.80 3.62
C GLY A 393 -14.50 12.07 2.82
N PRO A 394 -14.52 13.23 3.49
CA PRO A 394 -14.84 14.52 2.86
C PRO A 394 -14.02 14.81 1.61
N GLY A 395 -14.66 15.36 0.57
CA GLY A 395 -14.03 15.61 -0.74
C GLY A 395 -14.05 14.41 -1.69
N GLY A 396 -14.61 13.27 -1.26
CA GLY A 396 -14.81 12.12 -2.11
C GLY A 396 -16.17 12.05 -2.80
N GLU A 397 -17.10 12.91 -2.43
CA GLU A 397 -18.46 12.92 -2.94
C GLU A 397 -18.49 13.18 -4.46
N GLY A 398 -19.23 12.35 -5.19
CA GLY A 398 -19.34 12.45 -6.66
C GLY A 398 -18.18 11.82 -7.43
N PHE A 399 -17.26 11.15 -6.74
CA PHE A 399 -16.16 10.41 -7.35
C PHE A 399 -16.35 8.89 -7.26
N MET A 400 -15.63 8.17 -8.13
CA MET A 400 -15.52 6.71 -8.08
C MET A 400 -14.04 6.31 -8.16
N ARG A 401 -13.61 5.29 -7.38
CA ARG A 401 -12.26 4.73 -7.51
C ARG A 401 -12.29 3.41 -8.27
N MET A 402 -11.53 3.35 -9.37
CA MET A 402 -11.40 2.18 -10.22
C MET A 402 -9.99 1.59 -10.14
N ASN A 403 -9.88 0.26 -9.98
CA ASN A 403 -8.62 -0.46 -10.03
C ASN A 403 -8.25 -0.80 -11.47
N LEU A 404 -7.04 -0.45 -11.91
CA LEU A 404 -6.53 -0.69 -13.27
C LEU A 404 -5.52 -1.85 -13.34
N ALA A 405 -5.22 -2.53 -12.22
CA ALA A 405 -4.30 -3.66 -12.19
C ALA A 405 -4.97 -4.96 -12.66
N CYS A 406 -5.46 -4.94 -13.90
CA CYS A 406 -6.08 -6.07 -14.59
C CYS A 406 -5.74 -6.05 -16.08
N PRO A 407 -5.95 -7.15 -16.83
CA PRO A 407 -5.73 -7.18 -18.27
C PRO A 407 -6.47 -6.07 -19.01
N ARG A 408 -5.83 -5.50 -20.04
CA ARG A 408 -6.38 -4.38 -20.81
C ARG A 408 -7.75 -4.69 -21.40
N SER A 409 -7.96 -5.92 -21.86
CA SER A 409 -9.26 -6.37 -22.36
C SER A 409 -10.38 -6.27 -21.32
N VAL A 410 -10.08 -6.41 -20.03
CA VAL A 410 -11.05 -6.22 -18.94
C VAL A 410 -11.38 -4.73 -18.80
N VAL A 411 -10.38 -3.86 -18.84
CA VAL A 411 -10.59 -2.39 -18.80
C VAL A 411 -11.45 -1.94 -19.99
N GLU A 412 -11.14 -2.41 -21.19
CA GLU A 412 -11.94 -2.10 -22.41
C GLU A 412 -13.38 -2.57 -22.26
N LYS A 413 -13.59 -3.77 -21.74
CA LYS A 413 -14.95 -4.30 -21.50
C LYS A 413 -15.71 -3.42 -20.51
N VAL A 414 -15.09 -3.02 -19.40
CA VAL A 414 -15.67 -2.13 -18.41
C VAL A 414 -16.08 -0.78 -19.03
N LEU A 415 -15.19 -0.15 -19.79
CA LEU A 415 -15.46 1.14 -20.42
C LEU A 415 -16.63 1.07 -21.40
N ARG A 416 -16.72 0.01 -22.20
CA ARG A 416 -17.85 -0.20 -23.13
C ARG A 416 -19.18 -0.48 -22.40
N GLN A 417 -19.17 -1.19 -21.27
CA GLN A 417 -20.38 -1.37 -20.46
C GLN A 417 -20.86 -0.05 -19.88
N ILE A 418 -19.95 0.79 -19.38
CA ILE A 418 -20.28 2.15 -18.90
C ILE A 418 -20.85 2.99 -20.05
N GLU A 419 -20.22 2.98 -21.23
CA GLU A 419 -20.71 3.72 -22.42
C GLU A 419 -22.13 3.28 -22.81
N SER A 420 -22.38 1.97 -22.83
CA SER A 420 -23.69 1.43 -23.17
C SER A 420 -24.76 1.83 -22.15
N ALA A 421 -24.42 1.82 -20.85
CA ALA A 421 -25.33 2.24 -19.78
C ALA A 421 -25.66 3.73 -19.82
N ILE A 422 -24.73 4.57 -20.29
CA ILE A 422 -24.96 6.02 -20.44
C ILE A 422 -25.85 6.33 -21.63
N LYS A 423 -25.80 5.53 -22.69
CA LYS A 423 -26.58 5.71 -23.91
C LYS A 423 -28.01 5.12 -23.81
N ALA A 424 -28.25 4.25 -22.83
CA ALA A 424 -29.55 3.61 -22.58
C ALA A 424 -30.49 4.54 -21.80
#